data_2c5f73087b34d71f670c0eb82c04e2a9
#
_entry.id   2c5f73087b34d71f670c0eb82c04e2a9
#
_cell.length_a   1.000
_cell.length_b   1.000
_cell.length_c   1.000
_cell.angle_alpha   90.00
_cell.angle_beta   90.00
_cell.angle_gamma   90.00
#
_symmetry.space_group_name_H-M   'P 1'
#
loop_
_entity.id
_entity.type
_entity.pdbx_description
1 polymer ?
#
loop_
_entity_poly.entity_id
_entity_poly.type
_entity_poly.pdbx_seq_one_letter_code
_entity_poly.pdbx_strand_id
1 'polypeptide(L)'
;MYIQMMGASGLRKATQVAILSANYIAQKLSPYYKILYTGKNGLIAHECILDIRPLKELCGVEVDDIAKRLIDYGFHAPTMSFPVPGTLMIEPTESESLAELDRFIEAMICIRDEIGKVEDGTYTIEESPLRNAPHCAENVTSDDWEYKYSRSLAAYPCLLYTSDAADEGLG
;
A
#
# COMPACT_ATOMS: atom_id res chain seq x y z
N MET A 1 9.18 -28.03 -12.29
CA MET A 1 10.27 -27.72 -11.33
C MET A 1 9.76 -27.30 -9.97
N TYR A 2 8.96 -26.24 -9.81
CA TYR A 2 8.41 -25.78 -8.52
C TYR A 2 7.70 -26.88 -7.71
N ILE A 3 6.74 -27.60 -8.31
CA ILE A 3 6.00 -28.70 -7.67
C ILE A 3 6.92 -29.82 -7.18
N GLN A 4 7.95 -30.15 -7.95
CA GLN A 4 8.93 -31.20 -7.58
C GLN A 4 9.82 -30.76 -6.41
N MET A 5 10.18 -29.47 -6.36
CA MET A 5 11.00 -28.92 -5.27
C MET A 5 10.20 -28.82 -3.96
N MET A 6 8.96 -28.38 -4.04
CA MET A 6 8.11 -28.14 -2.87
C MET A 6 7.48 -29.43 -2.32
N GLY A 7 7.14 -30.38 -3.18
CA GLY A 7 6.38 -31.56 -2.81
C GLY A 7 4.98 -31.21 -2.25
N ALA A 8 4.20 -32.22 -1.87
CA ALA A 8 2.83 -32.01 -1.39
C ALA A 8 2.77 -31.20 -0.08
N SER A 9 3.70 -31.45 0.84
CA SER A 9 3.76 -30.74 2.12
C SER A 9 4.16 -29.26 1.96
N GLY A 10 5.13 -28.99 1.08
CA GLY A 10 5.58 -27.64 0.77
C GLY A 10 4.50 -26.82 0.09
N LEU A 11 3.80 -27.36 -0.90
CA LEU A 11 2.66 -26.68 -1.56
C LEU A 11 1.54 -26.34 -0.59
N ARG A 12 1.21 -27.27 0.32
CA ARG A 12 0.22 -26.99 1.39
C ARG A 12 0.67 -25.87 2.29
N LYS A 13 1.94 -25.86 2.72
CA LYS A 13 2.50 -24.83 3.58
C LYS A 13 2.49 -23.46 2.86
N ALA A 14 2.89 -23.42 1.59
CA ALA A 14 2.85 -22.20 0.78
C ALA A 14 1.43 -21.59 0.73
N THR A 15 0.42 -22.41 0.44
CA THR A 15 -0.99 -21.97 0.45
C THR A 15 -1.43 -21.46 1.82
N GLN A 16 -1.05 -22.14 2.90
CA GLN A 16 -1.38 -21.70 4.27
C GLN A 16 -0.74 -20.36 4.60
N VAL A 17 0.53 -20.15 4.22
CA VAL A 17 1.24 -18.89 4.43
C VAL A 17 0.60 -17.78 3.61
N ALA A 18 0.27 -18.01 2.33
CA ALA A 18 -0.39 -17.01 1.49
C ALA A 18 -1.72 -16.53 2.11
N ILE A 19 -2.56 -17.48 2.59
CA ILE A 19 -3.82 -17.13 3.27
C ILE A 19 -3.56 -16.38 4.58
N LEU A 20 -2.57 -16.79 5.36
CA LEU A 20 -2.21 -16.13 6.62
C LEU A 20 -1.76 -14.68 6.37
N SER A 21 -0.86 -14.47 5.40
CA SER A 21 -0.32 -13.16 5.01
C SER A 21 -1.43 -12.20 4.55
N ALA A 22 -2.35 -12.67 3.71
CA ALA A 22 -3.48 -11.88 3.24
C ALA A 22 -4.42 -11.48 4.40
N ASN A 23 -4.71 -12.41 5.31
CA ASN A 23 -5.54 -12.14 6.50
C ASN A 23 -4.83 -11.21 7.49
N TYR A 24 -3.51 -11.30 7.63
CA TYR A 24 -2.73 -10.39 8.44
C TYR A 24 -2.85 -8.94 7.92
N ILE A 25 -2.64 -8.72 6.61
CA ILE A 25 -2.84 -7.42 5.98
C ILE A 25 -4.28 -6.92 6.17
N ALA A 26 -5.27 -7.77 5.90
CA ALA A 26 -6.67 -7.40 6.04
C ALA A 26 -7.02 -6.96 7.47
N GLN A 27 -6.55 -7.68 8.46
CA GLN A 27 -6.78 -7.34 9.87
C GLN A 27 -6.14 -6.00 10.25
N LYS A 28 -4.91 -5.75 9.81
CA LYS A 28 -4.18 -4.51 10.09
C LYS A 28 -4.78 -3.30 9.38
N LEU A 29 -5.24 -3.48 8.16
CA LEU A 29 -5.81 -2.39 7.35
C LEU A 29 -7.31 -2.16 7.58
N SER A 30 -8.05 -3.09 8.18
CA SER A 30 -9.49 -2.96 8.40
C SER A 30 -9.94 -1.71 9.19
N PRO A 31 -9.15 -1.12 10.11
CA PRO A 31 -9.50 0.14 10.75
C PRO A 31 -9.42 1.36 9.82
N TYR A 32 -8.68 1.27 8.73
CA TYR A 32 -8.35 2.36 7.82
C TYR A 32 -9.08 2.29 6.49
N TYR A 33 -9.32 1.06 6.01
CA TYR A 33 -9.93 0.78 4.71
C TYR A 33 -11.01 -0.28 4.84
N LYS A 34 -12.05 -0.14 4.05
CA LYS A 34 -13.10 -1.16 3.99
C LYS A 34 -12.60 -2.40 3.25
N ILE A 35 -12.62 -3.55 3.93
CA ILE A 35 -12.34 -4.85 3.30
C ILE A 35 -13.60 -5.33 2.60
N LEU A 36 -13.47 -5.61 1.31
CA LEU A 36 -14.57 -6.16 0.50
C LEU A 36 -14.44 -7.69 0.42
N TYR A 37 -15.59 -8.38 0.48
CA TYR A 37 -15.66 -9.84 0.36
C TYR A 37 -14.95 -10.61 1.49
N THR A 38 -15.52 -10.60 2.66
CA THR A 38 -15.11 -11.47 3.76
C THR A 38 -16.04 -12.68 3.89
N GLY A 39 -15.50 -13.80 4.37
CA GLY A 39 -16.27 -14.97 4.75
C GLY A 39 -17.05 -14.78 6.06
N LYS A 40 -17.77 -15.83 6.51
CA LYS A 40 -18.64 -15.79 7.69
C LYS A 40 -17.94 -15.36 8.98
N ASN A 41 -16.65 -15.62 9.12
CA ASN A 41 -15.85 -15.27 10.31
C ASN A 41 -15.00 -14.01 10.10
N GLY A 42 -15.28 -13.20 9.08
CA GLY A 42 -14.47 -12.03 8.72
C GLY A 42 -13.12 -12.36 8.08
N LEU A 43 -12.83 -13.64 7.83
CA LEU A 43 -11.60 -14.08 7.17
C LEU A 43 -11.73 -14.03 5.64
N ILE A 44 -10.60 -13.86 4.99
CA ILE A 44 -10.47 -13.84 3.52
C ILE A 44 -9.62 -15.02 3.03
N ALA A 45 -9.56 -15.24 1.73
CA ALA A 45 -8.68 -16.21 1.10
C ALA A 45 -7.23 -15.65 0.99
N HIS A 46 -6.58 -15.82 -0.14
CA HIS A 46 -5.20 -15.37 -0.36
C HIS A 46 -5.09 -13.94 -0.91
N GLU A 47 -6.22 -13.29 -1.14
CA GLU A 47 -6.33 -11.92 -1.69
C GLU A 47 -7.10 -11.02 -0.72
N CYS A 48 -6.57 -9.83 -0.46
CA CYS A 48 -7.24 -8.79 0.30
C CYS A 48 -7.77 -7.72 -0.66
N ILE A 49 -9.09 -7.54 -0.73
CA ILE A 49 -9.72 -6.55 -1.59
C ILE A 49 -10.09 -5.31 -0.76
N LEU A 50 -9.46 -4.17 -1.05
CA LEU A 50 -9.79 -2.88 -0.43
C LEU A 50 -10.80 -2.12 -1.30
N ASP A 51 -11.88 -1.67 -0.69
CA ASP A 51 -12.91 -0.85 -1.35
C ASP A 51 -12.57 0.65 -1.20
N ILE A 52 -12.13 1.28 -2.28
CA ILE A 52 -11.72 2.70 -2.30
C ILE A 52 -12.90 3.63 -2.70
N ARG A 53 -14.01 3.07 -3.16
CA ARG A 53 -15.18 3.86 -3.61
C ARG A 53 -15.69 4.85 -2.57
N PRO A 54 -15.76 4.52 -1.25
CA PRO A 54 -16.18 5.50 -0.25
C PRO A 54 -15.23 6.72 -0.17
N LEU A 55 -13.93 6.54 -0.39
CA LEU A 55 -12.95 7.64 -0.38
C LEU A 55 -13.11 8.52 -1.63
N LYS A 56 -13.40 7.91 -2.78
CA LYS A 56 -13.72 8.66 -4.00
C LYS A 56 -14.95 9.55 -3.82
N GLU A 57 -16.01 9.02 -3.20
CA GLU A 57 -17.24 9.77 -2.94
C GLU A 57 -17.02 10.89 -1.92
N LEU A 58 -16.15 10.69 -0.94
CA LEU A 58 -15.90 11.63 0.15
C LEU A 58 -14.96 12.78 -0.25
N CYS A 59 -13.84 12.47 -0.88
CA CYS A 59 -12.75 13.44 -1.13
C CYS A 59 -12.13 13.35 -2.53
N GLY A 60 -12.70 12.55 -3.44
CA GLY A 60 -12.24 12.45 -4.83
C GLY A 60 -10.98 11.61 -5.05
N VAL A 61 -10.49 10.92 -4.01
CA VAL A 61 -9.32 10.02 -4.12
C VAL A 61 -9.70 8.74 -4.84
N GLU A 62 -8.95 8.39 -5.87
CA GLU A 62 -9.16 7.20 -6.69
C GLU A 62 -8.10 6.11 -6.44
N VAL A 63 -8.36 4.91 -6.93
CA VAL A 63 -7.40 3.78 -6.84
C VAL A 63 -6.06 4.12 -7.50
N ASP A 64 -6.09 4.87 -8.59
CA ASP A 64 -4.90 5.31 -9.32
C ASP A 64 -4.00 6.22 -8.46
N ASP A 65 -4.59 7.09 -7.64
CA ASP A 65 -3.86 7.98 -6.74
C ASP A 65 -3.08 7.18 -5.70
N ILE A 66 -3.75 6.20 -5.07
CA ILE A 66 -3.12 5.31 -4.08
C ILE A 66 -2.04 4.43 -4.74
N ALA A 67 -2.33 3.86 -5.90
CA ALA A 67 -1.42 3.00 -6.64
C ALA A 67 -0.12 3.75 -7.04
N LYS A 68 -0.26 4.97 -7.56
CA LYS A 68 0.88 5.83 -7.91
C LYS A 68 1.67 6.25 -6.67
N ARG A 69 0.97 6.59 -5.57
CA ARG A 69 1.63 6.98 -4.33
C ARG A 69 2.41 5.83 -3.71
N LEU A 70 1.94 4.58 -3.82
CA LEU A 70 2.69 3.39 -3.40
C LEU A 70 4.04 3.24 -4.13
N ILE A 71 4.16 3.74 -5.37
CA ILE A 71 5.45 3.75 -6.09
C ILE A 71 6.47 4.62 -5.36
N ASP A 72 6.06 5.77 -4.82
CA ASP A 72 6.93 6.64 -4.00
C ASP A 72 7.37 5.97 -2.69
N TYR A 73 6.56 5.05 -2.16
CA TYR A 73 6.90 4.20 -1.02
C TYR A 73 7.74 2.96 -1.41
N GLY A 74 8.13 2.84 -2.68
CA GLY A 74 8.95 1.74 -3.18
C GLY A 74 8.20 0.42 -3.36
N PHE A 75 6.88 0.48 -3.56
CA PHE A 75 6.06 -0.70 -3.86
C PHE A 75 5.59 -0.70 -5.30
N HIS A 76 5.52 -1.89 -5.88
CA HIS A 76 4.74 -2.09 -7.09
C HIS A 76 3.25 -2.00 -6.74
N ALA A 77 2.49 -1.26 -7.55
CA ALA A 77 1.07 -1.07 -7.30
C ALA A 77 0.31 -2.42 -7.31
N PRO A 78 -0.62 -2.64 -6.36
CA PRO A 78 -1.54 -3.76 -6.40
C PRO A 78 -2.43 -3.72 -7.65
N THR A 79 -3.07 -4.84 -7.99
CA THR A 79 -4.04 -4.90 -9.09
C THR A 79 -5.21 -3.95 -8.81
N MET A 80 -5.40 -3.00 -9.72
CA MET A 80 -6.44 -1.98 -9.62
C MET A 80 -7.74 -2.41 -10.26
N SER A 81 -8.87 -1.99 -9.67
CA SER A 81 -10.21 -2.13 -10.24
C SER A 81 -10.59 -3.57 -10.58
N PHE A 82 -10.12 -4.50 -9.78
CA PHE A 82 -10.46 -5.93 -9.85
C PHE A 82 -10.74 -6.47 -8.44
N PRO A 83 -11.75 -7.32 -8.21
CA PRO A 83 -12.72 -7.86 -9.20
C PRO A 83 -13.82 -6.86 -9.62
N VAL A 84 -13.89 -5.71 -8.97
CA VAL A 84 -14.85 -4.65 -9.32
C VAL A 84 -14.14 -3.29 -9.43
N PRO A 85 -14.68 -2.35 -10.24
CA PRO A 85 -14.12 -1.01 -10.36
C PRO A 85 -14.01 -0.31 -9.00
N GLY A 86 -12.93 0.45 -8.79
CA GLY A 86 -12.70 1.22 -7.57
C GLY A 86 -12.20 0.39 -6.38
N THR A 87 -11.56 -0.75 -6.63
CA THR A 87 -10.93 -1.59 -5.60
C THR A 87 -9.46 -1.80 -5.87
N LEU A 88 -8.72 -2.14 -4.81
CA LEU A 88 -7.32 -2.61 -4.88
C LEU A 88 -7.28 -4.07 -4.40
N MET A 89 -6.67 -4.95 -5.19
CA MET A 89 -6.47 -6.35 -4.84
C MET A 89 -5.02 -6.57 -4.42
N ILE A 90 -4.81 -6.91 -3.16
CA ILE A 90 -3.50 -7.15 -2.55
C ILE A 90 -3.32 -8.66 -2.41
N GLU A 91 -2.29 -9.18 -3.04
CA GLU A 91 -1.94 -10.60 -3.03
C GLU A 91 -0.48 -10.77 -2.57
N PRO A 92 -0.23 -10.92 -1.25
CA PRO A 92 1.12 -10.98 -0.70
C PRO A 92 1.85 -12.29 -1.03
N THR A 93 1.14 -13.33 -1.46
CA THR A 93 1.65 -14.68 -1.69
C THR A 93 2.29 -15.33 -0.45
N GLU A 94 3.07 -16.39 -0.63
CA GLU A 94 3.87 -17.03 0.40
C GLU A 94 5.32 -16.51 0.46
N SER A 95 5.68 -15.63 -0.47
CA SER A 95 7.08 -15.22 -0.70
C SER A 95 7.51 -14.04 0.14
N GLU A 96 6.54 -13.23 0.60
CA GLU A 96 6.83 -12.02 1.35
C GLU A 96 7.19 -12.31 2.82
N SER A 97 8.21 -11.62 3.34
CA SER A 97 8.56 -11.69 4.74
C SER A 97 7.58 -10.89 5.61
N LEU A 98 7.52 -11.19 6.90
CA LEU A 98 6.70 -10.40 7.85
C LEU A 98 7.11 -8.92 7.84
N ALA A 99 8.41 -8.62 7.79
CA ALA A 99 8.92 -7.26 7.71
C ALA A 99 8.43 -6.53 6.46
N GLU A 100 8.36 -7.20 5.32
CA GLU A 100 7.85 -6.61 4.08
C GLU A 100 6.32 -6.40 4.14
N LEU A 101 5.59 -7.32 4.77
CA LEU A 101 4.16 -7.13 5.02
C LEU A 101 3.91 -5.92 5.93
N ASP A 102 4.70 -5.77 7.01
CA ASP A 102 4.60 -4.64 7.93
C ASP A 102 4.93 -3.33 7.21
N ARG A 103 6.00 -3.30 6.41
CA ARG A 103 6.38 -2.14 5.60
C ARG A 103 5.26 -1.70 4.64
N PHE A 104 4.60 -2.67 3.98
CA PHE A 104 3.46 -2.39 3.11
C PHE A 104 2.26 -1.83 3.90
N ILE A 105 1.95 -2.43 5.04
CA ILE A 105 0.86 -1.98 5.91
C ILE A 105 1.10 -0.53 6.37
N GLU A 106 2.32 -0.22 6.79
CA GLU A 106 2.71 1.14 7.20
C GLU A 106 2.58 2.14 6.06
N ALA A 107 3.03 1.79 4.84
CA ALA A 107 2.85 2.62 3.67
C ALA A 107 1.37 2.93 3.40
N MET A 108 0.51 1.92 3.50
CA MET A 108 -0.94 2.10 3.32
C MET A 108 -1.56 2.97 4.43
N ILE A 109 -1.10 2.85 5.68
CA ILE A 109 -1.56 3.71 6.79
C ILE A 109 -1.10 5.16 6.54
N CYS A 110 0.16 5.40 6.17
CA CYS A 110 0.66 6.74 5.83
C CYS A 110 -0.13 7.36 4.66
N ILE A 111 -0.44 6.58 3.62
CA ILE A 111 -1.30 7.03 2.52
C ILE A 111 -2.70 7.38 3.03
N ARG A 112 -3.26 6.63 3.99
CA ARG A 112 -4.54 6.96 4.60
C ARG A 112 -4.51 8.29 5.36
N ASP A 113 -3.39 8.59 6.03
CA ASP A 113 -3.19 9.88 6.69
C ASP A 113 -3.07 11.03 5.68
N GLU A 114 -2.42 10.80 4.53
CA GLU A 114 -2.40 11.78 3.43
C GLU A 114 -3.81 12.00 2.85
N ILE A 115 -4.63 10.95 2.73
CA ILE A 115 -6.04 11.07 2.34
C ILE A 115 -6.81 11.91 3.36
N GLY A 116 -6.55 11.72 4.67
CA GLY A 116 -7.13 12.52 5.75
C GLY A 116 -6.89 14.02 5.58
N LYS A 117 -5.73 14.42 5.05
CA LYS A 117 -5.43 15.84 4.75
C LYS A 117 -6.20 16.39 3.55
N VAL A 118 -6.68 15.54 2.66
CA VAL A 118 -7.61 15.93 1.61
C VAL A 118 -9.03 16.05 2.17
N GLU A 119 -9.42 15.12 3.06
CA GLU A 119 -10.73 15.10 3.72
C GLU A 119 -10.94 16.35 4.61
N ASP A 120 -9.89 16.79 5.33
CA ASP A 120 -9.95 17.96 6.21
C ASP A 120 -9.73 19.30 5.49
N GLY A 121 -9.44 19.28 4.17
CA GLY A 121 -9.24 20.45 3.34
C GLY A 121 -7.86 21.10 3.46
N THR A 122 -6.87 20.44 4.08
CA THR A 122 -5.46 20.89 4.08
C THR A 122 -4.92 20.98 2.66
N TYR A 123 -5.30 20.05 1.78
CA TYR A 123 -5.04 20.06 0.34
C TYR A 123 -6.34 19.85 -0.43
N THR A 124 -6.44 20.42 -1.63
CA THR A 124 -7.34 19.84 -2.63
C THR A 124 -6.71 18.56 -3.16
N ILE A 125 -7.52 17.68 -3.76
CA ILE A 125 -6.97 16.43 -4.33
C ILE A 125 -5.90 16.73 -5.40
N GLU A 126 -6.10 17.76 -6.23
CA GLU A 126 -5.16 18.19 -7.27
C GLU A 126 -3.82 18.67 -6.72
N GLU A 127 -3.83 19.24 -5.52
CA GLU A 127 -2.64 19.80 -4.83
C GLU A 127 -1.98 18.78 -3.89
N SER A 128 -2.58 17.62 -3.74
CA SER A 128 -2.09 16.59 -2.82
C SER A 128 -0.93 15.78 -3.39
N PRO A 129 -0.07 15.19 -2.53
CA PRO A 129 0.97 14.27 -2.99
C PRO A 129 0.40 13.00 -3.64
N LEU A 130 -0.86 12.65 -3.36
CA LEU A 130 -1.55 11.51 -3.94
C LEU A 130 -1.76 11.67 -5.46
N ARG A 131 -2.35 12.80 -5.88
CA ARG A 131 -2.63 13.09 -7.30
C ARG A 131 -1.35 13.34 -8.09
N ASN A 132 -0.33 13.93 -7.45
CA ASN A 132 0.93 14.28 -8.10
C ASN A 132 1.97 13.16 -8.09
N ALA A 133 1.70 12.03 -7.44
CA ALA A 133 2.54 10.83 -7.52
C ALA A 133 2.49 10.18 -8.92
N PRO A 134 3.53 9.44 -9.34
CA PRO A 134 4.79 9.25 -8.62
C PRO A 134 5.75 10.42 -8.82
N HIS A 135 6.55 10.72 -7.79
CA HIS A 135 7.56 11.77 -7.84
C HIS A 135 8.87 11.20 -8.38
N CYS A 136 9.21 11.54 -9.61
CA CYS A 136 10.45 11.08 -10.23
C CYS A 136 11.66 11.90 -9.74
N ALA A 137 12.86 11.37 -9.97
CA ALA A 137 14.10 12.04 -9.58
C ALA A 137 14.22 13.45 -10.17
N GLU A 138 13.74 13.66 -11.40
CA GLU A 138 13.74 14.97 -12.06
C GLU A 138 12.89 15.99 -11.28
N ASN A 139 11.70 15.60 -10.83
CA ASN A 139 10.84 16.47 -10.00
C ASN A 139 11.52 16.81 -8.67
N VAL A 140 12.11 15.81 -7.99
CA VAL A 140 12.68 15.98 -6.65
C VAL A 140 13.98 16.79 -6.68
N THR A 141 14.76 16.73 -7.75
CA THR A 141 16.05 17.43 -7.89
C THR A 141 15.96 18.76 -8.64
N SER A 142 14.80 19.12 -9.19
CA SER A 142 14.57 20.40 -9.86
C SER A 142 14.84 21.57 -8.90
N ASP A 143 15.38 22.69 -9.39
CA ASP A 143 15.54 23.93 -8.62
C ASP A 143 14.18 24.53 -8.25
N ASP A 144 13.17 24.38 -9.10
CA ASP A 144 11.81 24.85 -8.89
C ASP A 144 10.97 23.76 -8.22
N TRP A 145 10.28 24.13 -7.11
CA TRP A 145 9.33 23.27 -6.41
C TRP A 145 7.96 23.94 -6.33
N GLU A 146 7.06 23.54 -7.18
CA GLU A 146 5.74 24.18 -7.34
C GLU A 146 4.63 23.57 -6.46
N TYR A 147 4.94 22.45 -5.75
CA TYR A 147 3.94 21.75 -4.95
C TYR A 147 3.73 22.40 -3.58
N LYS A 148 2.51 22.32 -3.04
CA LYS A 148 2.16 22.87 -1.73
C LYS A 148 2.70 22.07 -0.54
N TYR A 149 3.20 20.88 -0.76
CA TYR A 149 3.85 20.02 0.24
C TYR A 149 5.37 20.05 0.09
N SER A 150 6.06 19.58 1.12
CA SER A 150 7.53 19.61 1.12
C SER A 150 8.12 18.59 0.14
N ARG A 151 9.30 18.93 -0.38
CA ARG A 151 10.09 18.01 -1.22
C ARG A 151 10.48 16.73 -0.47
N SER A 152 10.71 16.82 0.86
CA SER A 152 10.97 15.65 1.69
C SER A 152 9.76 14.72 1.76
N LEU A 153 8.53 15.23 1.82
CA LEU A 153 7.32 14.40 1.78
C LEU A 153 7.16 13.67 0.43
N ALA A 154 7.60 14.29 -0.66
CA ALA A 154 7.58 13.65 -1.98
C ALA A 154 8.61 12.53 -2.07
N ALA A 155 9.88 12.81 -1.67
CA ALA A 155 11.01 11.91 -1.83
C ALA A 155 11.08 10.81 -0.75
N TYR A 156 10.65 11.14 0.47
CA TYR A 156 10.71 10.28 1.66
C TYR A 156 9.37 10.31 2.38
N PRO A 157 8.33 9.69 1.82
CA PRO A 157 6.96 9.83 2.30
C PRO A 157 6.73 9.25 3.70
N CYS A 158 7.62 8.42 4.20
CA CYS A 158 7.57 7.88 5.57
C CYS A 158 8.94 7.98 6.24
N LEU A 159 8.98 8.53 7.47
CA LEU A 159 10.20 8.67 8.28
C LEU A 159 10.81 7.33 8.72
N LEU A 160 10.05 6.24 8.67
CA LEU A 160 10.52 4.89 9.05
C LEU A 160 11.60 4.32 8.10
N TYR A 161 11.69 4.84 6.88
CA TYR A 161 12.73 4.44 5.92
C TYR A 161 14.13 4.99 6.27
N THR A 162 14.23 5.95 7.17
CA THR A 162 15.50 6.58 7.55
C THR A 162 16.17 5.98 8.78
N SER A 163 15.44 5.20 9.60
CA SER A 163 15.99 4.60 10.82
C SER A 163 16.74 3.29 10.58
N ASP A 164 16.27 2.43 9.68
CA ASP A 164 16.89 1.12 9.45
C ASP A 164 18.20 1.18 8.64
N ALA A 165 18.31 2.13 7.70
CA ALA A 165 19.54 2.30 6.91
C ALA A 165 20.73 2.88 7.72
N ALA A 166 20.46 3.50 8.88
CA ALA A 166 21.49 4.06 9.75
C ALA A 166 21.97 3.06 10.82
N ASP A 167 21.15 2.08 11.19
CA ASP A 167 21.45 1.10 12.26
C ASP A 167 22.22 -0.14 11.76
N GLU A 168 22.18 -0.47 10.47
CA GLU A 168 22.93 -1.59 9.90
C GLU A 168 24.41 -1.30 9.60
N GLY A 169 24.87 -0.10 9.86
CA GLY A 169 26.22 0.38 9.49
C GLY A 169 27.30 0.33 10.56
N LEU A 170 27.02 -0.07 11.80
CA LEU A 170 27.99 -0.10 12.89
C LEU A 170 27.84 -1.35 13.77
N GLY A 171 28.31 -2.46 13.26
CA GLY A 171 28.50 -3.71 14.00
C GLY A 171 29.78 -4.38 13.58
#